data_3178c0de94de749eafd394d6cc66360c
#
_entry.id   3178c0de94de749eafd394d6cc66360c
#
_cell.length_a   1.000
_cell.length_b   1.000
_cell.length_c   1.000
_cell.angle_alpha   90.00
_cell.angle_beta   90.00
_cell.angle_gamma   90.00
#
_symmetry.space_group_name_H-M   'P 1'
#
loop_
_entity.id
_entity.type
_entity.pdbx_description
1 polymer ?
#
loop_
_entity_poly.entity_id
_entity_poly.type
_entity_poly.pdbx_seq_one_letter_code
_entity_poly.pdbx_strand_id
1 'polypeptide(L)'
;IPWDLDNSFVGAILGNFWPWSTAYEYDPYYTGPTLGGSTQPWDERPLLYKLLNDPHHRKIYTAHINTIIQESLDTNEIRNNINNLQALAYNAASQDYNKLFSMSDFNDNVDVPIWNGWSFAGIMSTIDERKQFLLNHPEISLVSPTINNVMANANLITAEVSNANLVELMATTSEYNSKFQSFTMLDNGTNGDIAANDGLYSVVLPFQFIGLDVKFYIRSENNDAIKLNPQRAEYEFYTYSPTTSVLEATFTETPVLLKITDILGRIITPTHDINIPLFYIYSDGNVEKRFIVK
;
A
#
# COMPACT_ATOMS: atom_id res chain seq x y z
N ILE A 1 -14.79 -0.39 -10.29
CA ILE A 1 -15.81 -1.44 -10.06
C ILE A 1 -15.21 -2.72 -10.64
N PRO A 2 -15.10 -3.81 -9.85
CA PRO A 2 -14.68 -5.09 -10.38
C PRO A 2 -15.63 -5.52 -11.52
N TRP A 3 -15.06 -6.03 -12.59
CA TRP A 3 -15.80 -6.48 -13.76
C TRP A 3 -15.43 -7.94 -14.06
N ASP A 4 -16.40 -8.76 -14.43
CA ASP A 4 -16.20 -10.09 -14.96
C ASP A 4 -15.49 -11.05 -13.97
N LEU A 5 -15.87 -11.01 -12.70
CA LEU A 5 -15.24 -11.80 -11.63
C LEU A 5 -15.46 -13.30 -11.76
N ASP A 6 -16.47 -13.73 -12.51
CA ASP A 6 -16.75 -15.13 -12.84
C ASP A 6 -15.64 -15.76 -13.70
N ASN A 7 -14.85 -14.94 -14.39
CA ASN A 7 -13.65 -15.39 -15.11
C ASN A 7 -12.38 -15.48 -14.24
N SER A 8 -12.48 -15.24 -12.94
CA SER A 8 -11.31 -15.30 -12.04
C SER A 8 -10.77 -16.72 -11.83
N PHE A 9 -11.60 -17.75 -12.02
CA PHE A 9 -11.24 -19.16 -11.87
C PHE A 9 -11.35 -19.91 -13.20
N VAL A 10 -10.84 -19.33 -14.26
CA VAL A 10 -10.91 -19.94 -15.60
C VAL A 10 -10.01 -21.16 -15.64
N GLY A 11 -10.59 -22.29 -16.03
CA GLY A 11 -9.88 -23.55 -16.21
C GLY A 11 -8.98 -23.61 -17.44
N ALA A 12 -8.87 -24.77 -18.04
CA ALA A 12 -7.96 -25.10 -19.15
C ALA A 12 -8.11 -24.24 -20.43
N ILE A 13 -9.13 -23.38 -20.53
CA ILE A 13 -9.27 -22.45 -21.67
C ILE A 13 -8.06 -21.56 -21.83
N LEU A 14 -7.47 -21.10 -20.72
CA LEU A 14 -6.28 -20.23 -20.77
C LEU A 14 -5.07 -20.95 -21.38
N GLY A 15 -4.94 -22.25 -21.21
CA GLY A 15 -3.84 -23.02 -21.78
C GLY A 15 -3.77 -22.98 -23.31
N ASN A 16 -4.87 -22.66 -24.00
CA ASN A 16 -4.89 -22.46 -25.44
C ASN A 16 -4.46 -21.05 -25.88
N PHE A 17 -4.47 -20.08 -24.97
CA PHE A 17 -4.22 -18.68 -25.27
C PHE A 17 -2.93 -18.16 -24.60
N TRP A 18 -2.39 -18.91 -23.65
CA TRP A 18 -1.21 -18.55 -22.87
C TRP A 18 -0.18 -19.69 -22.89
N PRO A 19 1.09 -19.42 -22.57
CA PRO A 19 2.13 -20.45 -22.55
C PRO A 19 2.00 -21.43 -21.39
N TRP A 20 1.02 -21.29 -20.51
CA TRP A 20 0.78 -22.17 -19.36
C TRP A 20 -0.42 -23.08 -19.59
N SER A 21 -0.31 -24.31 -19.11
CA SER A 21 -1.36 -25.32 -19.23
C SER A 21 -2.53 -25.11 -18.29
N THR A 22 -2.30 -24.37 -17.19
CA THR A 22 -3.27 -24.17 -16.11
C THR A 22 -3.28 -22.73 -15.61
N ALA A 23 -4.42 -22.28 -15.06
CA ALA A 23 -4.56 -20.93 -14.54
C ALA A 23 -3.69 -20.69 -13.30
N TYR A 24 -3.44 -21.71 -12.48
CA TYR A 24 -2.64 -21.55 -11.26
C TYR A 24 -1.14 -21.40 -11.53
N GLU A 25 -0.63 -21.84 -12.70
CA GLU A 25 0.77 -21.66 -13.13
C GLU A 25 1.03 -20.31 -13.81
N TYR A 26 0.01 -19.47 -13.95
CA TYR A 26 0.17 -18.17 -14.59
C TYR A 26 1.21 -17.32 -13.88
N ASP A 27 2.30 -16.97 -14.60
CA ASP A 27 3.37 -16.15 -14.06
C ASP A 27 2.87 -14.73 -13.74
N PRO A 28 2.91 -14.27 -12.47
CA PRO A 28 2.43 -12.95 -12.09
C PRO A 28 3.22 -11.81 -12.72
N TYR A 29 4.41 -12.07 -13.21
CA TYR A 29 5.28 -11.08 -13.85
C TYR A 29 5.23 -11.14 -15.39
N TYR A 30 4.35 -11.93 -15.95
CA TYR A 30 4.28 -12.08 -17.40
C TYR A 30 3.81 -10.81 -18.09
N THR A 31 4.64 -10.30 -18.96
CA THR A 31 4.37 -9.14 -19.81
C THR A 31 4.38 -9.47 -21.31
N GLY A 32 4.52 -10.76 -21.63
CA GLY A 32 4.57 -11.23 -23.02
C GLY A 32 3.24 -11.09 -23.77
N PRO A 33 3.25 -11.37 -25.08
CA PRO A 33 2.06 -11.30 -25.92
C PRO A 33 1.04 -12.39 -25.59
N THR A 34 -0.23 -12.10 -25.85
CA THR A 34 -1.29 -13.11 -25.94
C THR A 34 -1.20 -13.84 -27.28
N LEU A 35 -1.88 -14.98 -27.39
CA LEU A 35 -1.97 -15.70 -28.67
C LEU A 35 -2.60 -14.79 -29.75
N GLY A 36 -1.86 -14.59 -30.85
CA GLY A 36 -2.29 -13.72 -31.95
C GLY A 36 -2.09 -12.23 -31.72
N GLY A 37 -1.56 -11.82 -30.56
CA GLY A 37 -1.20 -10.44 -30.28
C GLY A 37 0.16 -10.02 -30.80
N SER A 38 0.57 -8.79 -30.46
CA SER A 38 1.90 -8.25 -30.78
C SER A 38 3.00 -9.09 -30.11
N THR A 39 4.13 -9.23 -30.80
CA THR A 39 5.32 -9.85 -30.21
C THR A 39 6.08 -8.91 -29.26
N GLN A 40 5.63 -7.67 -29.15
CA GLN A 40 6.25 -6.66 -28.31
C GLN A 40 5.38 -6.42 -27.06
N PRO A 41 5.85 -6.78 -25.86
CA PRO A 41 5.06 -6.68 -24.63
C PRO A 41 4.55 -5.27 -24.35
N TRP A 42 5.34 -4.27 -24.69
CA TRP A 42 4.96 -2.86 -24.47
C TRP A 42 3.81 -2.36 -25.35
N ASP A 43 3.54 -3.03 -26.49
CA ASP A 43 2.44 -2.65 -27.38
C ASP A 43 1.10 -3.06 -26.79
N GLU A 44 1.04 -4.24 -26.15
CA GLU A 44 -0.21 -4.77 -25.59
C GLU A 44 -0.48 -4.31 -24.16
N ARG A 45 0.58 -4.22 -23.35
CA ARG A 45 0.48 -3.89 -21.92
C ARG A 45 1.53 -2.88 -21.49
N PRO A 46 1.51 -1.67 -22.08
CA PRO A 46 2.59 -0.72 -21.88
C PRO A 46 2.77 -0.27 -20.42
N LEU A 47 1.69 -0.19 -19.65
CA LEU A 47 1.74 0.18 -18.24
C LEU A 47 2.35 -0.94 -17.41
N LEU A 48 1.85 -2.16 -17.54
CA LEU A 48 2.36 -3.33 -16.81
C LEU A 48 3.83 -3.58 -17.14
N TYR A 49 4.18 -3.54 -18.42
CA TYR A 49 5.55 -3.70 -18.90
C TYR A 49 6.50 -2.69 -18.26
N LYS A 50 6.14 -1.40 -18.26
CA LYS A 50 6.99 -0.34 -17.68
C LYS A 50 7.14 -0.50 -16.17
N LEU A 51 6.07 -0.82 -15.44
CA LEU A 51 6.11 -1.00 -13.99
C LEU A 51 6.96 -2.21 -13.60
N LEU A 52 6.78 -3.35 -14.26
CA LEU A 52 7.50 -4.58 -13.91
C LEU A 52 8.95 -4.62 -14.42
N ASN A 53 9.32 -3.76 -15.38
CA ASN A 53 10.71 -3.59 -15.77
C ASN A 53 11.51 -2.62 -14.89
N ASP A 54 10.84 -1.83 -14.08
CA ASP A 54 11.50 -1.05 -13.04
C ASP A 54 11.74 -1.92 -11.82
N PRO A 55 12.99 -2.14 -11.39
CA PRO A 55 13.28 -3.06 -10.27
C PRO A 55 12.61 -2.67 -8.96
N HIS A 56 12.49 -1.38 -8.68
CA HIS A 56 11.86 -0.89 -7.47
C HIS A 56 10.35 -1.17 -7.46
N HIS A 57 9.66 -0.81 -8.53
CA HIS A 57 8.22 -1.10 -8.66
C HIS A 57 7.92 -2.60 -8.68
N ARG A 58 8.81 -3.40 -9.29
CA ARG A 58 8.70 -4.86 -9.29
C ARG A 58 8.79 -5.44 -7.87
N LYS A 59 9.71 -4.96 -7.04
CA LYS A 59 9.80 -5.37 -5.62
C LYS A 59 8.57 -4.96 -4.81
N ILE A 60 8.00 -3.77 -5.05
CA ILE A 60 6.75 -3.33 -4.40
C ILE A 60 5.59 -4.25 -4.82
N TYR A 61 5.47 -4.57 -6.11
CA TYR A 61 4.48 -5.51 -6.61
C TYR A 61 4.61 -6.88 -5.95
N THR A 62 5.83 -7.39 -5.82
CA THR A 62 6.13 -8.64 -5.11
C THR A 62 5.75 -8.59 -3.63
N ALA A 63 5.99 -7.46 -2.96
CA ALA A 63 5.58 -7.26 -1.57
C ALA A 63 4.05 -7.38 -1.41
N HIS A 64 3.27 -6.81 -2.34
CA HIS A 64 1.82 -6.95 -2.33
C HIS A 64 1.34 -8.38 -2.65
N ILE A 65 2.01 -9.09 -3.56
CA ILE A 65 1.72 -10.52 -3.78
C ILE A 65 1.94 -11.31 -2.49
N ASN A 66 3.04 -11.08 -1.79
CA ASN A 66 3.32 -11.73 -0.50
C ASN A 66 2.24 -11.42 0.55
N THR A 67 1.75 -10.18 0.59
CA THR A 67 0.64 -9.79 1.47
C THR A 67 -0.64 -10.57 1.11
N ILE A 68 -0.98 -10.68 -0.16
CA ILE A 68 -2.14 -11.46 -0.63
C ILE A 68 -2.01 -12.93 -0.24
N ILE A 69 -0.81 -13.52 -0.41
CA ILE A 69 -0.57 -14.92 -0.03
C ILE A 69 -0.78 -15.14 1.46
N GLN A 70 -0.30 -14.21 2.29
CA GLN A 70 -0.35 -14.33 3.75
C GLN A 70 -1.74 -14.06 4.33
N GLU A 71 -2.45 -13.08 3.81
CA GLU A 71 -3.68 -12.57 4.40
C GLU A 71 -4.95 -13.02 3.67
N SER A 72 -4.89 -13.15 2.34
CA SER A 72 -6.07 -13.42 1.52
C SER A 72 -6.15 -14.87 1.02
N LEU A 73 -5.05 -15.60 0.97
CA LEU A 73 -5.03 -17.01 0.59
C LEU A 73 -4.98 -17.94 1.82
N ASP A 74 -5.70 -17.59 2.89
CA ASP A 74 -6.01 -18.54 3.98
C ASP A 74 -7.08 -19.51 3.51
N THR A 75 -6.67 -20.74 3.24
CA THR A 75 -7.53 -21.78 2.67
C THR A 75 -8.68 -22.19 3.59
N ASN A 76 -8.52 -22.08 4.92
CA ASN A 76 -9.59 -22.36 5.88
C ASN A 76 -10.65 -21.25 5.88
N GLU A 77 -10.22 -19.99 5.87
CA GLU A 77 -11.14 -18.86 5.82
C GLU A 77 -11.91 -18.84 4.50
N ILE A 78 -11.21 -19.04 3.37
CA ILE A 78 -11.83 -19.11 2.04
C ILE A 78 -12.86 -20.23 2.00
N ARG A 79 -12.53 -21.43 2.46
CA ARG A 79 -13.46 -22.56 2.51
C ARG A 79 -14.72 -22.25 3.32
N ASN A 80 -14.54 -21.65 4.51
CA ASN A 80 -15.68 -21.26 5.32
C ASN A 80 -16.58 -20.24 4.62
N ASN A 81 -15.98 -19.26 3.95
CA ASN A 81 -16.73 -18.27 3.18
C ASN A 81 -17.47 -18.91 2.01
N ILE A 82 -16.83 -19.82 1.26
CA ILE A 82 -17.47 -20.56 0.17
C ILE A 82 -18.64 -21.38 0.68
N ASN A 83 -18.47 -22.14 1.76
CA ASN A 83 -19.53 -22.97 2.33
C ASN A 83 -20.74 -22.13 2.75
N ASN A 84 -20.50 -20.95 3.37
CA ASN A 84 -21.56 -20.04 3.76
C ASN A 84 -22.32 -19.48 2.54
N LEU A 85 -21.58 -19.04 1.51
CA LEU A 85 -22.18 -18.50 0.28
C LEU A 85 -22.92 -19.58 -0.48
N GLN A 86 -22.40 -20.80 -0.57
CA GLN A 86 -23.03 -21.94 -1.21
C GLN A 86 -24.34 -22.32 -0.50
N ALA A 87 -24.33 -22.36 0.84
CA ALA A 87 -25.53 -22.62 1.63
C ALA A 87 -26.60 -21.54 1.41
N LEU A 88 -26.19 -20.26 1.34
CA LEU A 88 -27.10 -19.14 1.06
C LEU A 88 -27.73 -19.26 -0.34
N ALA A 89 -26.95 -19.64 -1.35
CA ALA A 89 -27.38 -19.73 -2.74
C ALA A 89 -28.15 -21.04 -3.04
N TYR A 90 -28.03 -22.09 -2.20
CA TYR A 90 -28.47 -23.45 -2.49
C TYR A 90 -29.93 -23.54 -2.96
N ASN A 91 -30.87 -22.92 -2.23
CA ASN A 91 -32.29 -23.00 -2.55
C ASN A 91 -32.61 -22.33 -3.90
N ALA A 92 -32.01 -21.18 -4.17
CA ALA A 92 -32.18 -20.49 -5.44
C ALA A 92 -31.60 -21.32 -6.60
N ALA A 93 -30.41 -21.86 -6.44
CA ALA A 93 -29.76 -22.71 -7.44
C ALA A 93 -30.55 -23.99 -7.68
N SER A 94 -31.13 -24.63 -6.65
CA SER A 94 -31.90 -25.85 -6.80
C SER A 94 -33.22 -25.64 -7.58
N GLN A 95 -33.84 -24.47 -7.39
CA GLN A 95 -35.11 -24.12 -8.02
C GLN A 95 -34.98 -23.48 -9.41
N ASP A 96 -33.76 -23.07 -9.78
CA ASP A 96 -33.51 -22.51 -11.11
C ASP A 96 -33.58 -23.60 -12.19
N TYR A 97 -34.65 -23.56 -12.98
CA TYR A 97 -34.84 -24.50 -14.09
C TYR A 97 -34.02 -24.16 -15.35
N ASN A 98 -33.43 -22.97 -15.42
CA ASN A 98 -32.53 -22.52 -16.48
C ASN A 98 -31.04 -22.70 -16.18
N LYS A 99 -30.71 -23.29 -15.02
CA LYS A 99 -29.28 -23.49 -14.66
C LYS A 99 -28.56 -24.34 -15.70
N LEU A 100 -27.34 -23.93 -16.01
CA LEU A 100 -26.46 -24.60 -16.98
C LEU A 100 -25.77 -25.83 -16.39
N PHE A 101 -25.66 -25.91 -15.07
CA PHE A 101 -24.95 -26.95 -14.33
C PHE A 101 -25.94 -27.74 -13.43
N SER A 102 -25.61 -28.98 -13.16
CA SER A 102 -26.38 -29.81 -12.22
C SER A 102 -26.15 -29.33 -10.77
N MET A 103 -26.99 -29.78 -9.84
CA MET A 103 -26.78 -29.55 -8.40
C MET A 103 -25.57 -30.34 -7.89
N SER A 104 -25.17 -31.44 -8.52
CA SER A 104 -23.91 -32.11 -8.22
C SER A 104 -22.75 -31.23 -8.60
N ASP A 105 -22.74 -30.65 -9.81
CA ASP A 105 -21.70 -29.72 -10.24
C ASP A 105 -21.61 -28.50 -9.32
N PHE A 106 -22.75 -27.95 -8.90
CA PHE A 106 -22.81 -26.84 -7.96
C PHE A 106 -22.13 -27.17 -6.62
N ASN A 107 -22.31 -28.38 -6.11
CA ASN A 107 -21.69 -28.84 -4.88
C ASN A 107 -20.20 -29.19 -5.07
N ASP A 108 -19.89 -29.89 -6.16
CA ASP A 108 -18.57 -30.52 -6.35
C ASP A 108 -17.51 -29.53 -6.85
N ASN A 109 -17.91 -28.47 -7.58
CA ASN A 109 -16.96 -27.51 -8.17
C ASN A 109 -16.24 -26.64 -7.13
N VAL A 110 -16.62 -26.74 -5.88
CA VAL A 110 -15.80 -26.17 -4.80
C VAL A 110 -14.43 -26.85 -4.73
N ASP A 111 -14.39 -28.16 -4.89
CA ASP A 111 -13.17 -28.96 -4.66
C ASP A 111 -12.60 -29.53 -5.96
N VAL A 112 -13.44 -29.88 -6.93
CA VAL A 112 -12.99 -30.60 -8.12
C VAL A 112 -13.42 -29.87 -9.41
N PRO A 113 -12.66 -30.01 -10.49
CA PRO A 113 -13.05 -29.51 -11.79
C PRO A 113 -14.35 -30.16 -12.27
N ILE A 114 -15.20 -29.41 -12.95
CA ILE A 114 -16.40 -29.89 -13.62
C ILE A 114 -16.31 -29.63 -15.13
N TRP A 115 -17.11 -30.36 -15.89
CA TRP A 115 -17.15 -30.26 -17.35
C TRP A 115 -18.55 -29.99 -17.87
N ASN A 116 -18.71 -28.92 -18.62
CA ASN A 116 -19.92 -28.64 -19.38
C ASN A 116 -19.56 -27.91 -20.70
N GLY A 117 -19.07 -28.66 -21.68
CA GLY A 117 -18.49 -28.10 -22.90
C GLY A 117 -17.09 -27.49 -22.72
N TRP A 118 -16.79 -27.03 -21.52
CA TRP A 118 -15.51 -26.48 -21.08
C TRP A 118 -15.13 -27.06 -19.72
N SER A 119 -13.85 -27.04 -19.38
CA SER A 119 -13.40 -27.40 -18.04
C SER A 119 -13.44 -26.17 -17.14
N PHE A 120 -14.15 -26.25 -16.02
CA PHE A 120 -14.16 -25.25 -14.96
C PHE A 120 -13.37 -25.81 -13.77
N ALA A 121 -12.34 -25.08 -13.35
CA ALA A 121 -11.50 -25.51 -12.25
C ALA A 121 -12.26 -25.57 -10.93
N GLY A 122 -11.88 -26.47 -10.04
CA GLY A 122 -12.35 -26.43 -8.65
C GLY A 122 -11.76 -25.22 -7.93
N ILE A 123 -12.58 -24.49 -7.18
CA ILE A 123 -12.16 -23.25 -6.53
C ILE A 123 -11.02 -23.53 -5.56
N MET A 124 -11.20 -24.46 -4.63
CA MET A 124 -10.22 -24.75 -3.59
C MET A 124 -8.95 -25.38 -4.14
N SER A 125 -9.07 -26.33 -5.06
CA SER A 125 -7.88 -26.94 -5.69
C SER A 125 -7.06 -25.90 -6.44
N THR A 126 -7.72 -24.97 -7.15
CA THR A 126 -7.00 -23.88 -7.83
C THR A 126 -6.30 -22.93 -6.86
N ILE A 127 -6.95 -22.58 -5.75
CA ILE A 127 -6.36 -21.71 -4.73
C ILE A 127 -5.16 -22.38 -4.07
N ASP A 128 -5.27 -23.65 -3.68
CA ASP A 128 -4.17 -24.38 -3.05
C ASP A 128 -2.97 -24.53 -3.99
N GLU A 129 -3.20 -24.90 -5.25
CA GLU A 129 -2.15 -25.03 -6.24
C GLU A 129 -1.54 -23.67 -6.60
N ARG A 130 -2.36 -22.63 -6.73
CA ARG A 130 -1.88 -21.24 -6.95
C ARG A 130 -1.01 -20.76 -5.81
N LYS A 131 -1.42 -20.98 -4.57
CA LYS A 131 -0.65 -20.61 -3.38
C LYS A 131 0.71 -21.32 -3.38
N GLN A 132 0.74 -22.62 -3.66
CA GLN A 132 2.00 -23.39 -3.74
C GLN A 132 2.88 -22.89 -4.88
N PHE A 133 2.32 -22.62 -6.05
CA PHE A 133 3.06 -22.05 -7.18
C PHE A 133 3.72 -20.73 -6.81
N LEU A 134 2.97 -19.80 -6.21
CA LEU A 134 3.47 -18.50 -5.80
C LEU A 134 4.55 -18.60 -4.72
N LEU A 135 4.36 -19.42 -3.70
CA LEU A 135 5.35 -19.63 -2.63
C LEU A 135 6.67 -20.21 -3.13
N ASN A 136 6.65 -20.98 -4.21
CA ASN A 136 7.83 -21.54 -4.84
C ASN A 136 8.39 -20.68 -5.99
N HIS A 137 7.75 -19.55 -6.30
CA HIS A 137 8.21 -18.68 -7.36
C HIS A 137 9.56 -18.01 -6.98
N PRO A 138 10.57 -17.99 -7.86
CA PRO A 138 11.92 -17.52 -7.54
C PRO A 138 11.98 -16.09 -6.95
N GLU A 139 11.13 -15.18 -7.42
CA GLU A 139 11.11 -13.80 -6.92
C GLU A 139 10.26 -13.61 -5.66
N ILE A 140 9.20 -14.39 -5.50
CA ILE A 140 8.28 -14.28 -4.35
C ILE A 140 8.89 -14.95 -3.11
N SER A 141 9.67 -15.99 -3.29
CA SER A 141 10.35 -16.73 -2.20
C SER A 141 11.58 -16.03 -1.63
N LEU A 142 12.00 -14.91 -2.20
CA LEU A 142 13.15 -14.15 -1.71
C LEU A 142 12.90 -13.58 -0.31
N VAL A 143 13.97 -13.55 0.50
CA VAL A 143 13.89 -13.12 1.89
C VAL A 143 13.77 -11.61 1.97
N SER A 144 12.60 -11.14 2.39
CA SER A 144 12.34 -9.72 2.61
C SER A 144 12.92 -9.22 3.93
N PRO A 145 13.13 -7.90 4.08
CA PRO A 145 13.36 -7.29 5.38
C PRO A 145 12.23 -7.58 6.38
N THR A 146 12.48 -7.35 7.67
CA THR A 146 11.44 -7.33 8.70
C THR A 146 11.29 -5.93 9.26
N ILE A 147 10.07 -5.54 9.61
CA ILE A 147 9.76 -4.26 10.25
C ILE A 147 8.86 -4.54 11.44
N ASN A 148 9.34 -4.22 12.64
CA ASN A 148 8.62 -4.44 13.90
C ASN A 148 8.63 -3.16 14.75
N ASN A 149 7.84 -3.14 15.81
CA ASN A 149 7.88 -2.14 16.88
C ASN A 149 7.89 -0.69 16.37
N VAL A 150 7.00 -0.39 15.39
CA VAL A 150 6.85 0.96 14.87
C VAL A 150 6.27 1.86 15.94
N MET A 151 6.98 2.91 16.30
CA MET A 151 6.58 3.86 17.32
C MET A 151 6.65 5.29 16.81
N ALA A 152 5.74 6.13 17.31
CA ALA A 152 5.70 7.56 17.06
C ALA A 152 5.63 8.30 18.40
N ASN A 153 6.55 9.24 18.61
CA ASN A 153 6.59 10.05 19.82
C ASN A 153 7.09 11.46 19.47
N ALA A 154 6.33 12.47 19.84
CA ALA A 154 6.57 13.86 19.45
C ALA A 154 6.69 14.00 17.91
N ASN A 155 7.86 14.33 17.38
CA ASN A 155 8.13 14.33 15.94
C ASN A 155 9.08 13.19 15.51
N LEU A 156 9.36 12.26 16.40
CA LEU A 156 10.24 11.13 16.16
C LEU A 156 9.44 9.89 15.78
N ILE A 157 9.83 9.23 14.71
CA ILE A 157 9.34 7.92 14.30
C ILE A 157 10.50 6.93 14.39
N THR A 158 10.24 5.78 15.00
CA THR A 158 11.22 4.69 15.14
C THR A 158 10.63 3.37 14.69
N ALA A 159 11.49 2.45 14.26
CA ALA A 159 11.12 1.05 13.95
C ALA A 159 12.33 0.13 14.12
N GLU A 160 12.08 -1.07 14.57
CA GLU A 160 13.07 -2.15 14.54
C GLU A 160 13.05 -2.81 13.17
N VAL A 161 14.18 -2.75 12.46
CA VAL A 161 14.29 -3.31 11.09
C VAL A 161 15.51 -4.21 11.00
N SER A 162 15.36 -5.36 10.35
CA SER A 162 16.47 -6.24 10.04
C SER A 162 16.51 -6.62 8.57
N ASN A 163 17.68 -7.02 8.09
CA ASN A 163 17.93 -7.42 6.70
C ASN A 163 17.56 -6.32 5.68
N ALA A 164 17.85 -5.06 5.98
CA ALA A 164 17.57 -3.92 5.09
C ALA A 164 18.86 -3.16 4.75
N ASN A 165 18.92 -2.66 3.52
CA ASN A 165 19.95 -1.73 3.05
C ASN A 165 19.43 -0.29 3.05
N LEU A 166 18.10 -0.14 2.93
CA LEU A 166 17.41 1.15 2.92
C LEU A 166 16.14 1.03 3.75
N VAL A 167 15.92 1.99 4.63
CA VAL A 167 14.68 2.12 5.39
C VAL A 167 14.16 3.54 5.22
N GLU A 168 12.89 3.67 4.88
CA GLU A 168 12.27 4.95 4.60
C GLU A 168 10.92 5.06 5.31
N LEU A 169 10.70 6.21 5.92
CA LEU A 169 9.39 6.66 6.32
C LEU A 169 8.71 7.31 5.13
N MET A 170 7.57 6.82 4.74
CA MET A 170 6.70 7.41 3.73
C MET A 170 5.59 8.17 4.45
N ALA A 171 5.54 9.49 4.32
CA ALA A 171 4.62 10.32 5.08
C ALA A 171 3.91 11.36 4.21
N THR A 172 2.66 11.66 4.57
CA THR A 172 1.84 12.69 3.93
C THR A 172 0.82 13.29 4.89
N THR A 173 0.47 14.54 4.66
CA THR A 173 -0.69 15.21 5.27
C THR A 173 -1.85 15.35 4.30
N SER A 174 -1.74 14.77 3.10
CA SER A 174 -2.78 14.82 2.09
C SER A 174 -4.01 14.03 2.53
N GLU A 175 -5.18 14.59 2.28
CA GLU A 175 -6.44 13.86 2.42
C GLU A 175 -6.48 12.63 1.50
N TYR A 176 -5.87 12.74 0.32
CA TYR A 176 -5.75 11.67 -0.66
C TYR A 176 -4.42 10.94 -0.50
N ASN A 177 -4.43 9.61 -0.54
CA ASN A 177 -3.25 8.75 -0.35
C ASN A 177 -2.28 8.73 -1.56
N SER A 178 -2.17 9.81 -2.31
CA SER A 178 -1.46 9.81 -3.60
C SER A 178 -0.10 10.51 -3.61
N LYS A 179 0.38 11.00 -2.46
CA LYS A 179 1.60 11.84 -2.41
C LYS A 179 2.39 11.65 -1.13
N PHE A 180 2.74 10.41 -0.82
CA PHE A 180 3.68 10.16 0.25
C PHE A 180 5.08 10.65 -0.14
N GLN A 181 5.69 11.41 0.77
CA GLN A 181 7.08 11.85 0.67
C GLN A 181 7.96 10.85 1.40
N SER A 182 9.12 10.55 0.83
CA SER A 182 10.11 9.66 1.44
C SER A 182 11.06 10.43 2.35
N PHE A 183 11.33 9.87 3.53
CA PHE A 183 12.33 10.35 4.50
C PHE A 183 13.16 9.14 4.92
N THR A 184 14.46 9.20 4.67
CA THR A 184 15.38 8.12 5.07
C THR A 184 15.43 7.99 6.59
N MET A 185 15.20 6.78 7.08
CA MET A 185 15.42 6.43 8.49
C MET A 185 16.83 5.89 8.66
N LEU A 186 17.48 6.26 9.76
CA LEU A 186 18.88 5.94 10.02
C LEU A 186 19.02 5.12 11.30
N ASP A 187 19.94 4.16 11.26
CA ASP A 187 20.44 3.38 12.40
C ASP A 187 21.90 3.81 12.63
N ASN A 188 22.09 4.99 13.22
CA ASN A 188 23.39 5.64 13.35
C ASN A 188 23.69 6.22 14.75
N GLY A 189 22.86 5.88 15.74
CA GLY A 189 22.99 6.37 17.11
C GLY A 189 22.60 7.83 17.30
N THR A 190 21.73 8.39 16.42
CA THR A 190 21.26 9.78 16.52
C THR A 190 19.74 9.87 16.37
N ASN A 191 19.18 11.05 16.68
CA ASN A 191 17.75 11.33 16.47
C ASN A 191 16.80 10.32 17.11
N GLY A 192 17.08 9.89 18.35
CA GLY A 192 16.25 8.92 19.07
C GLY A 192 16.66 7.45 18.92
N ASP A 193 17.53 7.15 17.99
CA ASP A 193 18.35 5.95 17.99
C ASP A 193 19.51 6.14 19.00
N ILE A 194 19.73 5.16 19.87
CA ILE A 194 20.71 5.26 20.96
C ILE A 194 22.06 4.67 20.55
N ALA A 195 22.07 3.66 19.70
CA ALA A 195 23.28 2.92 19.33
C ALA A 195 23.28 2.57 17.84
N ALA A 196 24.32 2.97 17.14
CA ALA A 196 24.46 2.67 15.72
C ALA A 196 24.55 1.16 15.45
N ASN A 197 23.87 0.71 14.41
CA ASN A 197 23.83 -0.68 13.93
C ASN A 197 23.22 -1.69 14.93
N ASP A 198 22.24 -1.26 15.72
CA ASP A 198 21.51 -2.14 16.63
C ASP A 198 20.15 -2.59 16.05
N GLY A 199 19.80 -2.10 14.85
CA GLY A 199 18.56 -2.41 14.15
C GLY A 199 17.42 -1.47 14.47
N LEU A 200 17.62 -0.46 15.33
CA LEU A 200 16.63 0.59 15.61
C LEU A 200 16.82 1.76 14.64
N TYR A 201 15.96 1.84 13.65
CA TYR A 201 15.94 2.92 12.69
C TYR A 201 15.08 4.08 13.18
N SER A 202 15.54 5.29 12.97
CA SER A 202 14.85 6.50 13.41
C SER A 202 14.83 7.60 12.36
N VAL A 203 13.82 8.47 12.44
CA VAL A 203 13.73 9.71 11.66
C VAL A 203 12.93 10.74 12.43
N VAL A 204 13.38 11.99 12.36
CA VAL A 204 12.66 13.15 12.88
C VAL A 204 11.84 13.76 11.75
N LEU A 205 10.52 13.82 11.92
CA LEU A 205 9.63 14.46 10.96
C LEU A 205 9.95 15.96 10.86
N PRO A 206 10.03 16.50 9.64
CA PRO A 206 10.25 17.93 9.44
C PRO A 206 9.16 18.80 10.07
N PHE A 207 9.53 20.04 10.40
CA PHE A 207 8.63 21.02 11.05
C PHE A 207 7.29 21.20 10.33
N GLN A 208 7.26 21.06 9.02
CA GLN A 208 6.04 21.18 8.21
C GLN A 208 4.94 20.14 8.54
N PHE A 209 5.27 19.09 9.27
CA PHE A 209 4.31 18.07 9.71
C PHE A 209 3.79 18.30 11.13
N ILE A 210 4.43 19.21 11.89
CA ILE A 210 4.09 19.46 13.30
C ILE A 210 2.67 20.04 13.41
N GLY A 211 1.87 19.46 14.30
CA GLY A 211 0.48 19.89 14.55
C GLY A 211 -0.52 19.52 13.45
N LEU A 212 -0.11 18.72 12.47
CA LEU A 212 -0.99 18.20 11.42
C LEU A 212 -1.22 16.70 11.62
N ASP A 213 -2.33 16.20 11.11
CA ASP A 213 -2.56 14.76 11.03
C ASP A 213 -1.73 14.17 9.90
N VAL A 214 -0.75 13.35 10.27
CA VAL A 214 0.18 12.70 9.34
C VAL A 214 -0.25 11.25 9.14
N LYS A 215 -0.38 10.86 7.89
CA LYS A 215 -0.50 9.47 7.47
C LYS A 215 0.90 8.98 7.12
N PHE A 216 1.30 7.83 7.62
CA PHE A 216 2.62 7.29 7.29
C PHE A 216 2.66 5.76 7.26
N TYR A 217 3.63 5.24 6.56
CA TYR A 217 4.02 3.84 6.59
C TYR A 217 5.55 3.74 6.47
N ILE A 218 6.10 2.57 6.79
CA ILE A 218 7.53 2.30 6.65
C ILE A 218 7.73 1.35 5.48
N ARG A 219 8.71 1.68 4.65
CA ARG A 219 9.21 0.86 3.56
C ARG A 219 10.66 0.49 3.86
N SER A 220 10.99 -0.78 3.87
CA SER A 220 12.35 -1.26 3.95
C SER A 220 12.70 -2.10 2.73
N GLU A 221 13.93 -1.96 2.25
CA GLU A 221 14.41 -2.60 1.03
C GLU A 221 15.78 -3.23 1.28
N ASN A 222 15.99 -4.44 0.78
CA ASN A 222 17.30 -5.05 0.58
C ASN A 222 17.57 -5.24 -0.93
N ASN A 223 18.63 -5.97 -1.27
CA ASN A 223 18.97 -6.20 -2.67
C ASN A 223 17.85 -6.90 -3.45
N ASP A 224 17.09 -7.77 -2.77
CA ASP A 224 16.19 -8.74 -3.41
C ASP A 224 14.72 -8.38 -3.26
N ALA A 225 14.32 -7.75 -2.14
CA ALA A 225 12.92 -7.57 -1.81
C ALA A 225 12.62 -6.26 -1.06
N ILE A 226 11.35 -5.88 -1.05
CA ILE A 226 10.79 -4.79 -0.24
C ILE A 226 9.81 -5.36 0.79
N LYS A 227 9.77 -4.75 1.97
CA LYS A 227 8.73 -4.94 2.98
C LYS A 227 8.05 -3.61 3.28
N LEU A 228 6.73 -3.64 3.42
CA LEU A 228 5.89 -2.53 3.82
C LEU A 228 5.31 -2.79 5.21
N ASN A 229 5.17 -1.75 6.03
CA ASN A 229 4.47 -1.84 7.30
C ASN A 229 3.66 -0.54 7.56
N PRO A 230 2.31 -0.60 7.57
CA PRO A 230 1.46 -1.79 7.38
C PRO A 230 1.67 -2.47 6.02
N GLN A 231 1.36 -3.77 5.94
CA GLN A 231 1.63 -4.56 4.73
C GLN A 231 0.81 -4.10 3.52
N ARG A 232 -0.39 -3.54 3.75
CA ARG A 232 -1.30 -3.03 2.72
C ARG A 232 -1.12 -1.54 2.44
N ALA A 233 0.09 -0.99 2.72
CA ALA A 233 0.38 0.38 2.33
C ALA A 233 0.33 0.49 0.77
N GLU A 234 -0.20 1.52 0.23
CA GLU A 234 -0.69 2.79 0.77
C GLU A 234 -2.21 2.79 1.06
N TYR A 235 -2.81 1.61 1.13
CA TYR A 235 -4.23 1.42 1.50
C TYR A 235 -4.43 1.56 3.01
N GLU A 236 -3.52 0.95 3.77
CA GLU A 236 -3.43 1.05 5.22
C GLU A 236 -2.17 1.83 5.58
N PHE A 237 -2.29 2.65 6.60
CA PHE A 237 -1.21 3.49 7.09
C PHE A 237 -1.44 3.80 8.57
N TYR A 238 -0.37 4.18 9.25
CA TYR A 238 -0.46 4.77 10.58
C TYR A 238 -0.94 6.21 10.48
N THR A 239 -1.70 6.66 11.47
CA THR A 239 -2.05 8.08 11.65
C THR A 239 -1.48 8.60 12.95
N TYR A 240 -0.87 9.76 12.90
CA TYR A 240 -0.23 10.39 14.03
C TYR A 240 -0.22 11.91 13.89
N SER A 241 -0.41 12.63 15.01
CA SER A 241 -0.30 14.09 15.04
C SER A 241 0.98 14.47 15.79
N PRO A 242 2.10 14.69 15.07
CA PRO A 242 3.37 14.99 15.69
C PRO A 242 3.34 16.33 16.42
N THR A 243 3.90 16.33 17.62
CA THR A 243 4.09 17.52 18.44
C THR A 243 5.57 17.86 18.53
N THR A 244 5.90 19.12 18.80
CA THR A 244 7.26 19.42 19.21
C THR A 244 7.51 18.79 20.57
N SER A 245 8.58 18.02 20.73
CA SER A 245 9.09 17.76 22.06
C SER A 245 9.57 19.10 22.59
N VAL A 246 8.82 19.68 23.50
CA VAL A 246 9.29 20.83 24.26
C VAL A 246 10.35 20.30 25.22
N LEU A 247 11.61 20.28 24.76
CA LEU A 247 12.65 20.64 25.70
C LEU A 247 12.33 22.10 26.05
N GLU A 248 11.84 22.35 27.25
CA GLU A 248 11.75 23.69 27.81
C GLU A 248 13.16 24.29 27.85
N ALA A 249 13.64 24.73 26.70
CA ALA A 249 14.57 25.82 26.68
C ALA A 249 13.71 27.06 26.96
N THR A 250 13.72 27.50 28.18
CA THR A 250 13.20 28.81 28.59
C THR A 250 13.99 29.89 27.88
N PHE A 251 13.81 30.05 26.58
CA PHE A 251 14.15 31.25 25.87
C PHE A 251 12.97 32.19 26.02
N THR A 252 13.03 33.09 26.97
CA THR A 252 12.19 34.25 27.10
C THR A 252 12.59 35.31 26.06
N GLU A 253 12.55 34.94 24.79
CA GLU A 253 12.52 35.94 23.74
C GLU A 253 11.06 36.11 23.32
N THR A 254 10.51 37.30 23.56
CA THR A 254 9.23 37.72 23.03
C THR A 254 9.27 37.58 21.51
N PRO A 255 8.32 36.90 20.90
CA PRO A 255 8.31 36.69 19.45
C PRO A 255 8.36 38.02 18.72
N VAL A 256 9.34 38.20 17.85
CA VAL A 256 9.50 39.40 17.06
C VAL A 256 8.64 39.32 15.81
N LEU A 257 7.84 40.35 15.55
CA LEU A 257 7.06 40.44 14.33
C LEU A 257 8.00 40.56 13.12
N LEU A 258 8.00 39.59 12.24
CA LEU A 258 8.85 39.55 11.04
C LEU A 258 8.24 40.31 9.87
N LYS A 259 6.95 40.10 9.61
CA LYS A 259 6.25 40.75 8.49
C LYS A 259 4.75 40.68 8.69
N ILE A 260 4.04 41.59 7.99
CA ILE A 260 2.58 41.56 7.87
C ILE A 260 2.26 41.36 6.41
N THR A 261 1.34 40.43 6.11
CA THR A 261 0.92 40.14 4.73
C THR A 261 -0.61 40.20 4.59
N ASP A 262 -1.08 40.46 3.37
CA ASP A 262 -2.47 40.23 3.00
C ASP A 262 -2.74 38.74 2.69
N ILE A 263 -3.97 38.41 2.31
CA ILE A 263 -4.40 37.04 1.96
C ILE A 263 -3.68 36.47 0.73
N LEU A 264 -3.04 37.32 -0.08
CA LEU A 264 -2.26 36.90 -1.26
C LEU A 264 -0.76 36.78 -0.94
N GLY A 265 -0.36 36.96 0.34
CA GLY A 265 1.04 36.91 0.77
C GLY A 265 1.89 38.14 0.47
N ARG A 266 1.25 39.27 -0.01
CA ARG A 266 1.97 40.50 -0.29
C ARG A 266 2.24 41.23 1.03
N ILE A 267 3.49 41.71 1.20
CA ILE A 267 3.89 42.45 2.40
C ILE A 267 3.12 43.80 2.45
N ILE A 268 2.48 44.05 3.57
CA ILE A 268 1.65 45.22 3.81
C ILE A 268 2.22 45.98 5.01
N THR A 269 2.34 47.31 4.87
CA THR A 269 2.51 48.21 6.02
C THR A 269 1.12 48.65 6.45
N PRO A 270 0.66 48.29 7.67
CA PRO A 270 -0.69 48.64 8.09
C PRO A 270 -0.88 50.16 8.16
N THR A 271 -1.84 50.67 7.38
CA THR A 271 -2.37 52.04 7.49
C THR A 271 -3.78 51.94 8.00
N HIS A 272 -4.30 53.03 8.62
CA HIS A 272 -5.60 53.02 9.30
C HIS A 272 -6.83 52.82 8.40
N ASP A 273 -6.65 52.66 7.09
CA ASP A 273 -7.74 52.55 6.11
C ASP A 273 -7.85 51.17 5.45
N ILE A 274 -7.21 50.14 6.01
CA ILE A 274 -7.21 48.77 5.40
C ILE A 274 -8.30 47.94 6.04
N ASN A 275 -9.37 47.65 5.30
CA ASN A 275 -10.49 46.82 5.74
C ASN A 275 -10.38 45.39 5.14
N ILE A 276 -9.21 44.78 5.26
CA ILE A 276 -8.92 43.42 4.81
C ILE A 276 -8.26 42.61 5.93
N PRO A 277 -8.37 41.29 5.92
CA PRO A 277 -7.62 40.45 6.87
C PRO A 277 -6.11 40.58 6.62
N LEU A 278 -5.37 40.84 7.69
CA LEU A 278 -3.91 40.86 7.71
C LEU A 278 -3.35 39.69 8.53
N PHE A 279 -2.27 39.15 8.06
CA PHE A 279 -1.52 38.05 8.74
C PHE A 279 -0.20 38.60 9.29
N TYR A 280 -0.11 38.57 10.61
CA TYR A 280 1.09 38.97 11.38
C TYR A 280 1.94 37.72 11.57
N ILE A 281 3.12 37.68 10.99
CA ILE A 281 4.05 36.53 11.01
C ILE A 281 5.18 36.83 11.94
N TYR A 282 5.35 36.01 12.98
CA TYR A 282 6.34 36.20 14.04
C TYR A 282 7.55 35.27 13.87
N SER A 283 8.65 35.56 14.57
CA SER A 283 9.92 34.83 14.52
C SER A 283 9.83 33.39 15.04
N ASP A 284 8.83 33.10 15.85
CA ASP A 284 8.54 31.76 16.39
C ASP A 284 7.68 30.89 15.44
N GLY A 285 7.34 31.42 14.25
CA GLY A 285 6.49 30.76 13.27
C GLY A 285 4.97 30.98 13.50
N ASN A 286 4.57 31.61 14.59
CA ASN A 286 3.19 31.97 14.83
C ASN A 286 2.66 32.94 13.77
N VAL A 287 1.40 32.74 13.37
CA VAL A 287 0.69 33.63 12.44
C VAL A 287 -0.62 34.03 13.07
N GLU A 288 -0.77 35.32 13.37
CA GLU A 288 -2.01 35.90 13.85
C GLU A 288 -2.79 36.54 12.70
N LYS A 289 -4.05 36.20 12.58
CA LYS A 289 -4.98 36.88 11.68
C LYS A 289 -5.67 38.04 12.42
N ARG A 290 -5.51 39.25 11.93
CA ARG A 290 -6.15 40.44 12.48
C ARG A 290 -6.99 41.14 11.41
N PHE A 291 -8.14 41.66 11.82
CA PHE A 291 -8.94 42.61 11.03
C PHE A 291 -8.78 44.01 11.63
N ILE A 292 -8.30 44.96 10.83
CA ILE A 292 -8.33 46.37 11.22
C ILE A 292 -9.66 46.90 10.75
N VAL A 293 -10.57 47.08 11.68
CA VAL A 293 -11.89 47.69 11.44
C VAL A 293 -11.85 49.12 11.95
N LYS A 294 -12.45 50.03 11.18
CA LYS A 294 -12.54 51.45 11.53
C LYS A 294 -13.51 51.66 12.68
#